data_65968b2c5b8a2b98f886724864458e61
#
_entry.id   65968b2c5b8a2b98f886724864458e61
#
_cell.length_a   1.000
_cell.length_b   1.000
_cell.length_c   1.000
_cell.angle_alpha   90.00
_cell.angle_beta   90.00
_cell.angle_gamma   90.00
#
_symmetry.space_group_name_H-M   'P 1'
#
loop_
_entity.id
_entity.type
_entity.pdbx_description
1 polymer ?
#
loop_
_entity_poly.entity_id
_entity_poly.type
_entity_poly.pdbx_seq_one_letter_code
_entity_poly.pdbx_strand_id
1 'polypeptide(L)' 'MDILDLNTADQDALDSIEGLGGHGPEIVRYRQERGGFTSVDQLDEVPGLTGKVPPEAKTRLRVG' A
#
# COMPACT_ATOMS: atom_id res chain seq x y z
N MET A 1 -1.02 -15.74 -8.47
CA MET A 1 -1.26 -14.32 -8.25
C MET A 1 -0.42 -13.86 -7.09
N ASP A 2 0.37 -12.83 -7.31
CA ASP A 2 1.34 -12.43 -6.31
C ASP A 2 0.71 -11.49 -5.29
N ILE A 3 0.98 -11.78 -4.02
CA ILE A 3 0.58 -10.91 -2.92
C ILE A 3 1.83 -10.16 -2.47
N LEU A 4 1.73 -8.84 -2.41
CA LEU A 4 2.84 -8.00 -2.02
C LEU A 4 2.79 -7.67 -0.53
N ASP A 5 3.95 -7.63 0.08
CA ASP A 5 4.09 -7.22 1.48
C ASP A 5 4.27 -5.71 1.51
N LEU A 6 3.35 -5.02 2.19
CA LEU A 6 3.40 -3.55 2.29
C LEU A 6 4.71 -3.05 2.89
N ASN A 7 5.34 -3.86 3.71
CA ASN A 7 6.55 -3.43 4.41
C ASN A 7 7.83 -3.66 3.62
N THR A 8 7.77 -4.44 2.55
CA THR A 8 8.98 -4.78 1.77
C THR A 8 8.85 -4.48 0.29
N ALA A 9 7.64 -4.34 -0.24
CA ALA A 9 7.45 -4.07 -1.67
C ALA A 9 8.03 -2.71 -2.02
N ASP A 10 8.64 -2.62 -3.21
CA ASP A 10 9.16 -1.34 -3.66
C ASP A 10 8.05 -0.50 -4.30
N GLN A 11 8.40 0.75 -4.60
CA GLN A 11 7.44 1.70 -5.14
C GLN A 11 6.82 1.23 -6.45
N ASP A 12 7.64 0.67 -7.34
CA ASP A 12 7.15 0.23 -8.64
C ASP A 12 6.19 -0.94 -8.51
N ALA A 13 6.46 -1.86 -7.60
CA ALA A 13 5.56 -2.97 -7.36
C ALA A 13 4.23 -2.49 -6.82
N LEU A 14 4.25 -1.55 -5.90
CA LEU A 14 3.02 -0.99 -5.33
C LEU A 14 2.23 -0.20 -6.38
N ASP A 15 2.92 0.54 -7.25
CA ASP A 15 2.27 1.28 -8.33
C ASP A 15 1.58 0.36 -9.33
N SER A 16 2.04 -0.88 -9.45
CA SER A 16 1.48 -1.80 -10.42
C SER A 16 0.16 -2.41 -9.98
N ILE A 17 -0.21 -2.24 -8.71
CA ILE A 17 -1.47 -2.78 -8.21
C ILE A 17 -2.62 -1.92 -8.71
N GLU A 18 -3.61 -2.58 -9.31
CA GLU A 18 -4.79 -1.88 -9.80
C GLU A 18 -5.51 -1.20 -8.63
N GLY A 19 -5.78 0.07 -8.79
CA GLY A 19 -6.37 0.90 -7.74
C GLY A 19 -5.34 1.67 -6.93
N LEU A 20 -4.06 1.34 -7.04
CA LEU A 20 -2.98 2.04 -6.34
C LEU A 20 -2.01 2.74 -7.30
N GLY A 21 -2.32 2.74 -8.59
CA GLY A 21 -1.46 3.39 -9.58
C GLY A 21 -1.25 4.86 -9.24
N GLY A 22 0.01 5.29 -9.23
CA GLY A 22 0.36 6.66 -8.88
C GLY A 22 0.46 6.93 -7.40
N HIS A 23 0.14 5.96 -6.54
CA HIS A 23 0.18 6.15 -5.09
C HIS A 23 1.33 5.41 -4.41
N GLY A 24 2.19 4.74 -5.19
CA GLY A 24 3.35 4.05 -4.63
C GLY A 24 4.24 4.94 -3.78
N PRO A 25 4.61 6.15 -4.27
CA PRO A 25 5.45 7.05 -3.49
C PRO A 25 4.84 7.41 -2.14
N GLU A 26 3.53 7.63 -2.09
CA GLU A 26 2.85 7.98 -0.84
C GLU A 26 2.89 6.83 0.15
N ILE A 27 2.73 5.61 -0.32
CA ILE A 27 2.77 4.43 0.52
C ILE A 27 4.17 4.23 1.08
N VAL A 28 5.19 4.35 0.22
CA VAL A 28 6.58 4.19 0.66
C VAL A 28 6.93 5.26 1.69
N ARG A 29 6.50 6.49 1.46
CA ARG A 29 6.77 7.57 2.39
C ARG A 29 6.12 7.32 3.74
N TYR A 30 4.86 6.90 3.75
CA TYR A 30 4.15 6.58 4.99
C TYR A 30 4.90 5.48 5.75
N ARG A 31 5.31 4.45 5.03
CA ARG A 31 6.06 3.34 5.61
C ARG A 31 7.34 3.82 6.29
N GLN A 32 8.06 4.72 5.63
CA GLN A 32 9.32 5.24 6.18
C GLN A 32 9.06 6.12 7.40
N GLU A 33 8.02 6.91 7.37
CA GLU A 33 7.71 7.82 8.46
C GLU A 33 7.15 7.10 9.69
N ARG A 34 6.42 6.02 9.48
CA ARG A 34 5.75 5.29 10.56
C ARG A 34 6.48 4.04 10.99
N GLY A 35 7.55 3.67 10.30
CA GLY A 35 8.28 2.45 10.63
C GLY A 35 7.64 1.18 10.12
N GLY A 36 6.67 1.31 9.24
CA GLY A 36 6.02 0.17 8.60
C GLY A 36 4.52 0.16 8.80
N PHE A 37 3.89 -0.89 8.27
CA PHE A 37 2.45 -1.12 8.43
C PHE A 37 2.24 -2.31 9.36
N THR A 38 1.22 -2.22 10.19
CA THR A 38 0.79 -3.36 11.03
C THR A 38 -0.48 -4.01 10.50
N SER A 39 -1.15 -3.36 9.55
CA SER A 39 -2.38 -3.86 8.96
C SER A 39 -2.54 -3.27 7.57
N VAL A 40 -3.11 -4.05 6.64
CA VAL A 40 -3.41 -3.55 5.29
C VAL A 40 -4.41 -2.39 5.36
N ASP A 41 -5.30 -2.41 6.34
CA ASP A 41 -6.29 -1.34 6.49
C ASP A 41 -5.67 0.02 6.80
N GLN A 42 -4.41 0.06 7.23
CA GLN A 42 -3.72 1.33 7.44
C GLN A 42 -3.51 2.11 6.15
N LEU A 43 -3.70 1.48 4.98
CA LEU A 43 -3.66 2.22 3.72
C LEU A 43 -4.66 3.37 3.69
N ASP A 44 -5.78 3.24 4.37
CA ASP A 44 -6.77 4.31 4.44
C ASP A 44 -6.26 5.52 5.24
N GLU A 45 -5.18 5.35 6.00
CA GLU A 45 -4.58 6.45 6.75
C GLU A 45 -3.50 7.18 5.97
N VAL A 46 -3.08 6.63 4.83
CA VAL A 46 -2.05 7.26 4.02
C VAL A 46 -2.64 8.51 3.35
N PRO A 47 -1.99 9.68 3.49
CA PRO A 47 -2.46 10.88 2.81
C PRO A 47 -2.57 10.63 1.30
N GLY A 48 -3.70 11.00 0.72
CA GLY A 48 -3.97 10.76 -0.69
C GLY A 48 -4.68 9.46 -0.97
N LEU A 49 -4.72 8.53 0.00
CA LEU A 49 -5.40 7.25 -0.17
C LEU A 49 -6.65 7.10 0.69
N THR A 50 -6.92 8.04 1.57
CA THR A 50 -8.07 7.95 2.46
C THR A 50 -9.36 7.82 1.67
N GLY A 51 -10.07 6.71 1.86
CA GLY A 51 -11.32 6.44 1.15
C GLY A 51 -11.16 6.09 -0.32
N LYS A 52 -9.93 5.91 -0.80
CA LYS A 52 -9.67 5.67 -2.22
C LYS A 52 -9.09 4.29 -2.51
N VAL A 53 -8.89 3.46 -1.51
CA VAL A 53 -8.33 2.13 -1.70
C VAL A 53 -9.46 1.14 -1.96
N PRO A 54 -9.54 0.57 -3.17
CA PRO A 54 -10.60 -0.40 -3.44
C PRO A 54 -10.33 -1.71 -2.70
N PRO A 55 -11.39 -2.45 -2.33
CA PRO A 55 -11.20 -3.73 -1.65
C PRO A 55 -10.33 -4.72 -2.42
N GLU A 56 -10.41 -4.69 -3.76
CA GLU A 56 -9.61 -5.58 -4.59
C GLU A 56 -8.11 -5.35 -4.40
N ALA A 57 -7.71 -4.09 -4.20
CA ALA A 57 -6.30 -3.80 -3.97
C ALA A 57 -5.84 -4.41 -2.66
N LYS A 58 -6.68 -4.39 -1.64
CA LYS A 58 -6.32 -4.95 -0.34
C LYS A 58 -6.12 -6.46 -0.39
N THR A 59 -6.82 -7.16 -1.30
CA THR A 59 -6.66 -8.61 -1.43
C THR A 59 -5.30 -9.01 -2.00
N ARG A 60 -4.59 -8.06 -2.60
CA ARG A 60 -3.27 -8.30 -3.19
C ARG A 60 -2.14 -7.86 -2.29
N LEU A 61 -2.46 -7.48 -1.07
CA LEU A 61 -1.49 -6.96 -0.12
C LEU A 61 -1.57 -7.71 1.19
N ARG A 62 -0.44 -7.70 1.89
CA ARG A 62 -0.37 -8.25 3.23
C ARG A 62 0.65 -7.45 4.04
N VAL A 63 0.65 -7.67 5.34
CA VAL A 63 1.73 -7.19 6.21
C VAL A 63 2.35 -8.41 6.83
N GLY A 64 3.64 -8.47 6.73
CA GLY A 64 4.34 -9.66 7.16
C GLY A 64 5.01 -9.54 8.47
#